data_35622fd3c3242f5d3a1317a8bad49c2a
#
_entry.id   35622fd3c3242f5d3a1317a8bad49c2a
#
_cell.length_a   1.000
_cell.length_b   1.000
_cell.length_c   1.000
_cell.angle_alpha   90.00
_cell.angle_beta   90.00
_cell.angle_gamma   90.00
#
_symmetry.space_group_name_H-M   'P 1'
#
loop_
_entity.id
_entity.type
_entity.pdbx_description
1 polymer ?
#
loop_
_entity_poly.entity_id
_entity_poly.type
_entity_poly.pdbx_seq_one_letter_code
_entity_poly.pdbx_strand_id
1 'polypeptide(L)'
;MYIIVYFFLFYNFYAIIRTGETMRSIKETTTNTIIIKKSEFITTLIPCNDEKEIKDLIELYSKDDATHNCVAYRVGPLEKADDDGEPSGTAGLPMLNVLQRQKIDNVIAIVTRYFGGIKLGAGGLTRAYTNSVADALKEAEIVDKELVKLYRISVDYHFSRKVSYLIQSKNLLLMNTEYDEEVHYDVYLRDTSFLDELNELTASNMHYEVVKEDYI
;
A
#
# COMPACT_ATOMS: atom_id res chain seq x y z
N MET A 1 -29.38 -4.86 -25.00
CA MET A 1 -28.24 -5.79 -25.07
C MET A 1 -26.90 -5.04 -25.32
N TYR A 2 -26.75 -3.79 -24.83
CA TYR A 2 -25.53 -2.99 -25.03
C TYR A 2 -24.85 -2.50 -23.72
N ILE A 3 -25.39 -2.80 -22.55
CA ILE A 3 -24.88 -2.31 -21.26
C ILE A 3 -23.84 -3.26 -20.64
N ILE A 4 -23.87 -4.56 -20.95
CA ILE A 4 -22.96 -5.56 -20.35
C ILE A 4 -21.57 -5.53 -21.00
N VAL A 5 -21.44 -5.11 -22.25
CA VAL A 5 -20.15 -5.06 -22.95
C VAL A 5 -19.25 -3.92 -22.44
N TYR A 6 -19.82 -2.81 -21.96
CA TYR A 6 -19.05 -1.69 -21.43
C TYR A 6 -18.42 -1.97 -20.06
N PHE A 7 -19.07 -2.78 -19.22
CA PHE A 7 -18.54 -3.12 -17.90
C PHE A 7 -17.34 -4.08 -17.98
N PHE A 8 -17.33 -4.99 -18.96
CA PHE A 8 -16.22 -5.93 -19.20
C PHE A 8 -14.99 -5.24 -19.84
N LEU A 9 -15.20 -4.21 -20.65
CA LEU A 9 -14.12 -3.44 -21.27
C LEU A 9 -13.40 -2.52 -20.29
N PHE A 10 -14.10 -1.99 -19.28
CA PHE A 10 -13.47 -1.17 -18.23
C PHE A 10 -12.62 -2.01 -17.27
N TYR A 11 -13.05 -3.22 -16.93
CA TYR A 11 -12.29 -4.11 -16.04
C TYR A 11 -11.00 -4.62 -16.71
N ASN A 12 -11.02 -4.90 -18.02
CA ASN A 12 -9.83 -5.29 -18.78
C ASN A 12 -8.89 -4.12 -19.11
N PHE A 13 -9.39 -2.88 -19.18
CA PHE A 13 -8.53 -1.71 -19.43
C PHE A 13 -7.65 -1.35 -18.21
N TYR A 14 -8.10 -1.64 -17.00
CA TYR A 14 -7.29 -1.48 -15.77
C TYR A 14 -6.23 -2.60 -15.62
N ALA A 15 -6.47 -3.79 -16.17
CA ALA A 15 -5.56 -4.94 -16.07
C ALA A 15 -4.38 -4.91 -17.07
N ILE A 16 -4.43 -4.06 -18.13
CA ILE A 16 -3.43 -4.07 -19.23
C ILE A 16 -2.28 -3.09 -19.03
N ILE A 17 -2.33 -2.17 -18.04
CA ILE A 17 -1.34 -1.06 -17.95
C ILE A 17 -0.59 -1.05 -16.62
N ARG A 18 -0.08 -2.16 -16.10
CA ARG A 18 0.74 -2.07 -14.87
C ARG A 18 1.92 -3.03 -14.76
N THR A 19 2.45 -3.55 -15.83
CA THR A 19 3.76 -4.21 -15.79
C THR A 19 4.87 -3.15 -15.86
N GLY A 20 5.48 -2.83 -14.72
CA GLY A 20 6.59 -1.89 -14.63
C GLY A 20 6.30 -0.57 -13.89
N GLU A 21 5.13 -0.38 -13.28
CA GLU A 21 4.88 0.78 -12.42
C GLU A 21 5.52 0.56 -11.05
N THR A 22 6.45 1.44 -10.71
CA THR A 22 6.96 1.56 -9.35
C THR A 22 6.02 2.45 -8.54
N MET A 23 5.68 2.00 -7.34
CA MET A 23 4.93 2.77 -6.37
C MET A 23 5.88 3.23 -5.26
N ARG A 24 5.84 4.51 -4.92
CA ARG A 24 6.59 5.04 -3.78
C ARG A 24 5.75 4.91 -2.51
N SER A 25 6.34 4.34 -1.47
CA SER A 25 5.72 4.22 -0.16
C SER A 25 6.75 4.47 0.94
N ILE A 26 6.32 4.39 2.19
CA ILE A 26 7.24 4.39 3.34
C ILE A 26 7.52 2.95 3.75
N LYS A 27 8.73 2.70 4.24
CA LYS A 27 9.17 1.37 4.66
C LYS A 27 8.52 0.91 5.96
N GLU A 28 8.47 1.83 6.93
CA GLU A 28 7.99 1.56 8.30
C GLU A 28 7.26 2.76 8.88
N THR A 29 6.54 2.51 9.97
CA THR A 29 5.83 3.59 10.69
C THR A 29 6.83 4.64 11.18
N THR A 30 6.58 5.89 10.81
CA THR A 30 7.43 7.04 11.15
C THR A 30 6.60 8.07 11.88
N THR A 31 7.17 8.65 12.95
CA THR A 31 6.51 9.70 13.73
C THR A 31 7.40 10.94 13.79
N ASN A 32 6.80 12.11 13.58
CA ASN A 32 7.46 13.41 13.73
C ASN A 32 6.54 14.39 14.47
N THR A 33 7.13 15.31 15.23
CA THR A 33 6.39 16.31 16.02
C THR A 33 6.86 17.72 15.68
N ILE A 34 5.89 18.61 15.41
CA ILE A 34 6.15 20.04 15.26
C ILE A 34 5.31 20.84 16.25
N ILE A 35 5.85 21.96 16.72
CA ILE A 35 5.16 22.86 17.65
C ILE A 35 4.97 24.22 16.98
N ILE A 36 3.71 24.67 16.88
CA ILE A 36 3.34 25.94 16.26
C ILE A 36 2.40 26.70 17.21
N LYS A 37 2.81 27.88 17.66
CA LYS A 37 2.04 28.70 18.61
C LYS A 37 1.54 27.90 19.82
N LYS A 38 2.41 27.11 20.42
CA LYS A 38 2.13 26.21 21.54
C LYS A 38 1.19 25.04 21.24
N SER A 39 0.59 24.95 20.05
CA SER A 39 -0.08 23.73 19.62
C SER A 39 0.96 22.72 19.19
N GLU A 40 0.79 21.48 19.60
CA GLU A 40 1.59 20.34 19.20
C GLU A 40 0.88 19.57 18.08
N PHE A 41 1.61 19.22 17.05
CA PHE A 41 1.15 18.39 15.92
C PHE A 41 2.07 17.20 15.82
N ILE A 42 1.55 16.02 16.16
CA ILE A 42 2.26 14.74 16.09
C ILE A 42 1.76 14.02 14.84
N THR A 43 2.62 13.92 13.82
CA THR A 43 2.31 13.18 12.61
C THR A 43 2.80 11.74 12.75
N THR A 44 1.92 10.77 12.53
CA THR A 44 2.27 9.37 12.38
C THR A 44 1.95 8.94 10.95
N LEU A 45 2.97 8.53 10.21
CA LEU A 45 2.86 7.92 8.89
C LEU A 45 2.92 6.40 9.04
N ILE A 46 1.94 5.69 8.49
CA ILE A 46 1.77 4.25 8.68
C ILE A 46 1.70 3.59 7.31
N PRO A 47 2.60 2.65 6.94
CA PRO A 47 2.45 1.88 5.71
C PRO A 47 1.22 0.98 5.82
N CYS A 48 0.39 0.97 4.77
CA CYS A 48 -0.83 0.17 4.72
C CYS A 48 -1.04 -0.34 3.29
N ASN A 49 -1.07 -1.66 3.11
CA ASN A 49 -1.23 -2.27 1.80
C ASN A 49 -2.63 -2.92 1.63
N ASP A 50 -3.38 -3.13 2.71
CA ASP A 50 -4.74 -3.72 2.67
C ASP A 50 -5.77 -2.69 3.15
N GLU A 51 -6.77 -2.44 2.31
CA GLU A 51 -7.88 -1.53 2.62
C GLU A 51 -8.65 -1.94 3.89
N LYS A 52 -8.68 -3.22 4.22
CA LYS A 52 -9.39 -3.75 5.40
C LYS A 52 -8.73 -3.33 6.71
N GLU A 53 -7.42 -3.06 6.69
CA GLU A 53 -6.66 -2.65 7.87
C GLU A 53 -6.79 -1.16 8.19
N ILE A 54 -7.27 -0.34 7.25
CA ILE A 54 -7.30 1.13 7.38
C ILE A 54 -8.00 1.55 8.66
N LYS A 55 -9.19 1.00 8.92
CA LYS A 55 -9.99 1.38 10.10
C LYS A 55 -9.27 1.04 11.40
N ASP A 56 -8.75 -0.16 11.51
CA ASP A 56 -8.09 -0.66 12.73
C ASP A 56 -6.79 0.10 12.99
N LEU A 57 -6.04 0.43 11.92
CA LEU A 57 -4.83 1.24 12.03
C LEU A 57 -5.13 2.68 12.47
N ILE A 58 -6.18 3.30 11.93
CA ILE A 58 -6.60 4.64 12.37
C ILE A 58 -7.00 4.63 13.85
N GLU A 59 -7.77 3.64 14.29
CA GLU A 59 -8.17 3.49 15.68
C GLU A 59 -6.97 3.24 16.60
N LEU A 60 -6.04 2.38 16.20
CA LEU A 60 -4.82 2.05 16.96
C LEU A 60 -3.90 3.26 17.20
N TYR A 61 -3.75 4.12 16.20
CA TYR A 61 -2.81 5.23 16.25
C TYR A 61 -3.43 6.57 16.65
N SER A 62 -4.75 6.71 16.65
CA SER A 62 -5.46 7.88 17.19
C SER A 62 -5.31 7.97 18.71
N LYS A 63 -5.37 9.18 19.25
CA LYS A 63 -5.24 9.46 20.70
C LYS A 63 -6.54 10.02 21.24
N ASP A 64 -7.13 9.35 22.23
CA ASP A 64 -8.42 9.72 22.83
C ASP A 64 -8.35 11.07 23.58
N ASP A 65 -7.18 11.44 24.07
CA ASP A 65 -6.91 12.69 24.82
C ASP A 65 -6.56 13.88 23.93
N ALA A 66 -6.46 13.66 22.62
CA ALA A 66 -6.13 14.72 21.67
C ALA A 66 -7.29 15.68 21.42
N THR A 67 -6.97 16.89 20.95
CA THR A 67 -8.00 17.81 20.49
C THR A 67 -8.59 17.35 19.17
N HIS A 68 -7.75 16.86 18.26
CA HIS A 68 -8.11 16.34 16.94
C HIS A 68 -7.12 15.24 16.51
N ASN A 69 -7.62 14.25 15.77
CA ASN A 69 -6.85 13.23 15.05
C ASN A 69 -7.22 13.30 13.56
N CYS A 70 -6.68 14.29 12.86
CA CYS A 70 -6.98 14.46 11.43
C CYS A 70 -6.29 13.38 10.62
N VAL A 71 -6.99 12.84 9.61
CA VAL A 71 -6.53 11.69 8.84
C VAL A 71 -6.50 12.01 7.35
N ALA A 72 -5.45 11.55 6.68
CA ALA A 72 -5.42 11.45 5.22
C ALA A 72 -4.78 10.12 4.82
N TYR A 73 -5.29 9.45 3.81
CA TYR A 73 -4.67 8.24 3.31
C TYR A 73 -4.80 8.09 1.79
N ARG A 74 -3.87 7.28 1.27
CA ARG A 74 -3.86 6.74 -0.08
C ARG A 74 -3.51 5.26 0.03
N VAL A 75 -4.48 4.38 -0.19
CA VAL A 75 -4.31 2.91 -0.07
C VAL A 75 -5.03 2.25 -1.23
N GLY A 76 -4.29 1.61 -2.14
CA GLY A 76 -4.84 1.10 -3.37
C GLY A 76 -5.59 2.18 -4.16
N PRO A 77 -6.87 1.96 -4.54
CA PRO A 77 -7.69 2.95 -5.22
C PRO A 77 -8.32 3.99 -4.28
N LEU A 78 -8.20 3.81 -2.96
CA LEU A 78 -8.87 4.65 -1.98
C LEU A 78 -8.02 5.86 -1.59
N GLU A 79 -8.65 7.03 -1.65
CA GLU A 79 -8.12 8.27 -1.08
C GLU A 79 -9.16 8.89 -0.15
N LYS A 80 -8.74 9.34 1.03
CA LYS A 80 -9.61 10.02 1.98
C LYS A 80 -8.88 11.15 2.67
N ALA A 81 -9.65 12.18 3.04
CA ALA A 81 -9.26 13.28 3.90
C ALA A 81 -10.33 13.52 4.96
N ASP A 82 -9.93 13.63 6.23
CA ASP A 82 -10.81 13.82 7.37
C ASP A 82 -10.23 14.90 8.28
N ASP A 83 -11.02 15.92 8.58
CA ASP A 83 -10.60 17.06 9.40
C ASP A 83 -10.83 16.82 10.91
N ASP A 84 -11.51 15.76 11.32
CA ASP A 84 -11.81 15.41 12.72
C ASP A 84 -12.21 16.62 13.60
N GLY A 85 -13.16 17.41 13.10
CA GLY A 85 -13.67 18.59 13.80
C GLY A 85 -12.84 19.87 13.69
N GLU A 86 -11.71 19.87 13.00
CA GLU A 86 -11.07 21.12 12.56
C GLU A 86 -11.97 21.85 11.52
N PRO A 87 -11.80 23.15 11.28
CA PRO A 87 -12.54 23.85 10.24
C PRO A 87 -12.39 23.15 8.88
N SER A 88 -13.49 22.95 8.19
CA SER A 88 -13.56 22.17 6.94
C SER A 88 -12.46 22.53 5.95
N GLY A 89 -11.73 21.52 5.45
CA GLY A 89 -10.68 21.64 4.46
C GLY A 89 -9.36 22.24 4.98
N THR A 90 -9.20 22.38 6.30
CA THR A 90 -7.98 22.98 6.87
C THR A 90 -6.95 21.97 7.36
N ALA A 91 -7.31 20.70 7.45
CA ALA A 91 -6.44 19.62 7.94
C ALA A 91 -6.31 18.46 6.96
N GLY A 92 -7.32 17.61 6.83
CA GLY A 92 -7.26 16.39 6.03
C GLY A 92 -6.90 16.62 4.58
N LEU A 93 -7.55 17.57 3.91
CA LEU A 93 -7.26 17.87 2.50
C LEU A 93 -5.83 18.42 2.28
N PRO A 94 -5.31 19.37 3.08
CA PRO A 94 -3.90 19.75 3.04
C PRO A 94 -2.91 18.58 3.21
N MET A 95 -3.22 17.64 4.11
CA MET A 95 -2.41 16.44 4.33
C MET A 95 -2.42 15.54 3.10
N LEU A 96 -3.60 15.23 2.55
CA LEU A 96 -3.75 14.42 1.34
C LEU A 96 -3.00 15.02 0.15
N ASN A 97 -3.09 16.35 -0.04
CA ASN A 97 -2.36 17.04 -1.09
C ASN A 97 -0.84 16.88 -0.98
N VAL A 98 -0.27 16.74 0.22
CA VAL A 98 1.17 16.45 0.41
C VAL A 98 1.49 15.06 -0.12
N LEU A 99 0.71 14.04 0.28
CA LEU A 99 0.90 12.67 -0.17
C LEU A 99 0.82 12.57 -1.70
N GLN A 100 -0.20 13.20 -2.32
CA GLN A 100 -0.38 13.23 -3.76
C GLN A 100 0.78 13.89 -4.50
N ARG A 101 1.21 15.08 -4.06
CA ARG A 101 2.33 15.83 -4.68
C ARG A 101 3.65 15.10 -4.58
N GLN A 102 3.88 14.39 -3.48
CA GLN A 102 5.09 13.59 -3.28
C GLN A 102 4.98 12.20 -3.88
N LYS A 103 3.80 11.84 -4.43
CA LYS A 103 3.50 10.54 -5.04
C LYS A 103 3.75 9.38 -4.06
N ILE A 104 3.33 9.58 -2.81
CA ILE A 104 3.41 8.53 -1.78
C ILE A 104 2.07 7.82 -1.74
N ASP A 105 2.10 6.51 -1.93
CA ASP A 105 0.95 5.62 -1.94
C ASP A 105 1.08 4.55 -0.84
N ASN A 106 -0.01 3.83 -0.57
CA ASN A 106 -0.09 2.81 0.46
C ASN A 106 0.38 3.31 1.83
N VAL A 107 -0.16 4.47 2.21
CA VAL A 107 0.16 5.18 3.45
C VAL A 107 -1.08 5.80 4.08
N ILE A 108 -1.14 5.74 5.41
CA ILE A 108 -2.06 6.50 6.24
C ILE A 108 -1.25 7.55 6.98
N ALA A 109 -1.65 8.82 6.91
CA ALA A 109 -1.12 9.92 7.68
C ALA A 109 -2.15 10.33 8.73
N ILE A 110 -1.79 10.24 10.01
CA ILE A 110 -2.59 10.72 11.14
C ILE A 110 -1.84 11.88 11.75
N VAL A 111 -2.48 13.03 11.87
CA VAL A 111 -1.94 14.18 12.61
C VAL A 111 -2.78 14.40 13.86
N THR A 112 -2.21 13.99 14.97
CA THR A 112 -2.76 14.23 16.31
C THR A 112 -2.41 15.63 16.77
N ARG A 113 -3.39 16.44 17.08
CA ARG A 113 -3.19 17.81 17.54
C ARG A 113 -3.60 18.00 18.99
N TYR A 114 -2.73 18.66 19.76
CA TYR A 114 -3.02 19.22 21.08
C TYR A 114 -3.05 20.74 20.99
N PHE A 115 -4.17 21.36 21.30
CA PHE A 115 -4.34 22.81 21.21
C PHE A 115 -3.54 23.56 22.27
N GLY A 116 -2.70 24.48 21.88
CA GLY A 116 -1.83 25.25 22.77
C GLY A 116 -2.41 26.58 23.28
N GLY A 117 -3.73 26.79 23.19
CA GLY A 117 -4.39 28.01 23.66
C GLY A 117 -4.34 29.20 22.69
N ILE A 118 -3.57 29.14 21.61
CA ILE A 118 -3.45 30.24 20.62
C ILE A 118 -4.03 29.79 19.29
N LYS A 119 -5.09 30.46 18.83
CA LYS A 119 -5.72 30.16 17.53
C LYS A 119 -4.79 30.47 16.36
N LEU A 120 -4.66 29.50 15.44
CA LEU A 120 -3.87 29.66 14.21
C LEU A 120 -4.64 30.36 13.09
N GLY A 121 -5.97 30.25 13.07
CA GLY A 121 -6.83 30.60 11.95
C GLY A 121 -6.74 29.61 10.79
N ALA A 122 -7.67 29.64 9.84
CA ALA A 122 -7.75 28.65 8.75
C ALA A 122 -6.44 28.53 7.96
N GLY A 123 -5.87 29.63 7.47
CA GLY A 123 -4.59 29.60 6.74
C GLY A 123 -3.38 29.16 7.59
N GLY A 124 -3.44 29.37 8.91
CA GLY A 124 -2.42 28.86 9.85
C GLY A 124 -2.54 27.36 10.04
N LEU A 125 -3.77 26.83 10.17
CA LEU A 125 -4.04 25.39 10.25
C LEU A 125 -3.62 24.67 8.98
N THR A 126 -4.04 25.14 7.82
CA THR A 126 -3.65 24.58 6.53
C THR A 126 -2.14 24.43 6.41
N ARG A 127 -1.38 25.48 6.74
CA ARG A 127 0.10 25.43 6.74
C ARG A 127 0.65 24.45 7.77
N ALA A 128 0.08 24.40 8.97
CA ALA A 128 0.53 23.53 10.04
C ALA A 128 0.39 22.06 9.64
N TYR A 129 -0.80 21.65 9.16
CA TYR A 129 -1.05 20.27 8.72
C TYR A 129 -0.21 19.89 7.49
N THR A 130 -0.09 20.79 6.50
CA THR A 130 0.81 20.59 5.34
C THR A 130 2.25 20.35 5.77
N ASN A 131 2.79 21.23 6.63
CA ASN A 131 4.18 21.12 7.07
C ASN A 131 4.40 19.89 7.95
N SER A 132 3.45 19.56 8.82
CA SER A 132 3.54 18.41 9.71
C SER A 132 3.75 17.10 8.91
N VAL A 133 2.93 16.86 7.87
CA VAL A 133 3.08 15.69 7.01
C VAL A 133 4.34 15.78 6.14
N ALA A 134 4.64 16.96 5.58
CA ALA A 134 5.84 17.15 4.75
C ALA A 134 7.13 16.91 5.52
N ASP A 135 7.20 17.35 6.79
CA ASP A 135 8.36 17.14 7.64
C ASP A 135 8.47 15.68 8.11
N ALA A 136 7.36 15.01 8.42
CA ALA A 136 7.35 13.58 8.72
C ALA A 136 7.85 12.73 7.52
N LEU A 137 7.49 13.09 6.30
CA LEU A 137 7.98 12.41 5.10
C LEU A 137 9.48 12.60 4.83
N LYS A 138 10.11 13.67 5.35
CA LYS A 138 11.57 13.83 5.26
C LYS A 138 12.33 12.88 6.19
N GLU A 139 11.71 12.53 7.32
CA GLU A 139 12.27 11.58 8.28
C GLU A 139 11.99 10.13 7.91
N ALA A 140 10.97 9.88 7.09
CA ALA A 140 10.59 8.55 6.66
C ALA A 140 11.55 7.96 5.62
N GLU A 141 11.88 6.69 5.74
CA GLU A 141 12.58 5.93 4.69
C GLU A 141 11.58 5.65 3.55
N ILE A 142 11.77 6.34 2.44
CA ILE A 142 10.95 6.15 1.23
C ILE A 142 11.51 4.97 0.44
N VAL A 143 10.62 4.07 0.00
CA VAL A 143 10.94 2.90 -0.81
C VAL A 143 10.13 2.91 -2.11
N ASP A 144 10.77 2.49 -3.19
CA ASP A 144 10.10 2.22 -4.45
C ASP A 144 9.74 0.72 -4.47
N LYS A 145 8.45 0.43 -4.56
CA LYS A 145 7.90 -0.92 -4.62
C LYS A 145 7.52 -1.26 -6.04
N GLU A 146 7.79 -2.47 -6.46
CA GLU A 146 7.39 -3.01 -7.76
C GLU A 146 6.08 -3.80 -7.64
N LEU A 147 5.18 -3.64 -8.61
CA LEU A 147 4.00 -4.49 -8.70
C LEU A 147 4.40 -5.89 -9.15
N VAL A 148 4.10 -6.87 -8.33
CA VAL A 148 4.36 -8.30 -8.60
C VAL A 148 3.09 -9.11 -8.44
N LYS A 149 3.05 -10.27 -9.06
CA LYS A 149 1.91 -11.20 -8.96
C LYS A 149 2.31 -12.41 -8.14
N LEU A 150 1.43 -12.78 -7.21
CA LEU A 150 1.51 -14.05 -6.51
C LEU A 150 0.85 -15.11 -7.38
N TYR A 151 1.63 -16.07 -7.81
CA TYR A 151 1.14 -17.22 -8.57
C TYR A 151 1.08 -18.45 -7.66
N ARG A 152 -0.05 -19.17 -7.71
CA ARG A 152 -0.13 -20.55 -7.25
C ARG A 152 0.21 -21.44 -8.41
N ILE A 153 1.29 -22.21 -8.29
CA ILE A 153 1.81 -23.11 -9.31
C ILE A 153 1.65 -24.53 -8.79
N SER A 154 0.91 -25.36 -9.52
CA SER A 154 0.61 -26.76 -9.17
C SER A 154 1.36 -27.70 -10.10
N VAL A 155 2.08 -28.65 -9.54
CA VAL A 155 2.85 -29.66 -10.28
C VAL A 155 2.72 -31.04 -9.64
N ASP A 156 2.83 -32.10 -10.45
CA ASP A 156 2.95 -33.45 -9.96
C ASP A 156 4.19 -33.63 -9.05
N TYR A 157 4.10 -34.49 -8.03
CA TYR A 157 5.18 -34.81 -7.11
C TYR A 157 6.50 -35.18 -7.80
N HIS A 158 6.41 -35.77 -8.98
CA HIS A 158 7.59 -36.13 -9.77
C HIS A 158 8.47 -34.92 -10.09
N PHE A 159 7.87 -33.73 -10.29
CA PHE A 159 8.59 -32.49 -10.61
C PHE A 159 8.95 -31.66 -9.38
N SER A 160 8.36 -31.94 -8.23
CA SER A 160 8.45 -31.08 -7.03
C SER A 160 9.90 -30.74 -6.63
N ARG A 161 10.79 -31.73 -6.65
CA ARG A 161 12.20 -31.53 -6.29
C ARG A 161 12.91 -30.56 -7.24
N LYS A 162 12.63 -30.64 -8.54
CA LYS A 162 13.23 -29.75 -9.55
C LYS A 162 12.67 -28.34 -9.44
N VAL A 163 11.36 -28.22 -9.24
CA VAL A 163 10.66 -26.94 -9.09
C VAL A 163 11.18 -26.22 -7.84
N SER A 164 11.25 -26.91 -6.68
CA SER A 164 11.83 -26.34 -5.45
C SER A 164 13.26 -25.86 -5.65
N TYR A 165 14.08 -26.64 -6.36
CA TYR A 165 15.46 -26.25 -6.68
C TYR A 165 15.50 -24.98 -7.55
N LEU A 166 14.65 -24.89 -8.58
CA LEU A 166 14.59 -23.71 -9.45
C LEU A 166 14.13 -22.46 -8.69
N ILE A 167 13.08 -22.56 -7.86
CA ILE A 167 12.61 -21.46 -7.01
C ILE A 167 13.78 -20.95 -6.14
N GLN A 168 14.50 -21.85 -5.50
CA GLN A 168 15.63 -21.51 -4.63
C GLN A 168 16.82 -20.93 -5.44
N SER A 169 17.20 -21.57 -6.55
CA SER A 169 18.36 -21.15 -7.35
C SER A 169 18.18 -19.78 -8.01
N LYS A 170 16.93 -19.42 -8.33
CA LYS A 170 16.56 -18.10 -8.86
C LYS A 170 16.25 -17.08 -7.77
N ASN A 171 16.34 -17.46 -6.50
CA ASN A 171 16.05 -16.61 -5.35
C ASN A 171 14.66 -15.97 -5.43
N LEU A 172 13.66 -16.76 -5.89
CA LEU A 172 12.28 -16.29 -5.98
C LEU A 172 11.63 -16.26 -4.59
N LEU A 173 10.74 -15.30 -4.36
CA LEU A 173 10.04 -15.16 -3.08
C LEU A 173 8.91 -16.20 -3.01
N LEU A 174 9.18 -17.32 -2.32
CA LEU A 174 8.23 -18.38 -2.01
C LEU A 174 7.48 -18.04 -0.73
N MET A 175 6.16 -17.93 -0.80
CA MET A 175 5.30 -17.60 0.35
C MET A 175 4.78 -18.84 1.06
N ASN A 176 4.43 -19.87 0.29
CA ASN A 176 3.84 -21.08 0.84
C ASN A 176 4.15 -22.29 -0.06
N THR A 177 4.07 -23.50 0.54
CA THR A 177 4.06 -24.77 -0.17
C THR A 177 3.02 -25.67 0.47
N GLU A 178 2.05 -26.13 -0.32
CA GLU A 178 1.00 -27.05 0.10
C GLU A 178 1.13 -28.38 -0.63
N TYR A 179 0.68 -29.45 0.00
CA TYR A 179 0.78 -30.81 -0.49
C TYR A 179 -0.57 -31.50 -0.36
N ASP A 180 -1.16 -31.88 -1.50
CA ASP A 180 -2.36 -32.70 -1.55
C ASP A 180 -2.21 -33.79 -2.65
N GLU A 181 -3.02 -33.80 -3.70
CA GLU A 181 -2.82 -34.66 -4.87
C GLU A 181 -1.68 -34.18 -5.76
N GLU A 182 -1.34 -32.89 -5.66
CA GLU A 182 -0.22 -32.24 -6.32
C GLU A 182 0.63 -31.47 -5.29
N VAL A 183 1.68 -30.81 -5.75
CA VAL A 183 2.44 -29.85 -4.93
C VAL A 183 2.18 -28.46 -5.44
N HIS A 184 1.70 -27.59 -4.54
CA HIS A 184 1.35 -26.20 -4.85
C HIS A 184 2.40 -25.26 -4.26
N TYR A 185 2.91 -24.34 -5.06
CA TYR A 185 3.87 -23.32 -4.67
C TYR A 185 3.25 -21.94 -4.88
N ASP A 186 3.13 -21.14 -3.82
CA ASP A 186 2.74 -19.74 -3.90
C ASP A 186 3.99 -18.88 -4.02
N VAL A 187 4.27 -18.37 -5.23
CA VAL A 187 5.52 -17.67 -5.59
C VAL A 187 5.22 -16.31 -6.20
N TYR A 188 5.90 -15.27 -5.72
CA TYR A 188 5.87 -13.96 -6.37
C TYR A 188 6.77 -13.95 -7.61
N LEU A 189 6.20 -13.53 -8.73
CA LEU A 189 6.91 -13.38 -9.99
C LEU A 189 6.75 -11.94 -10.54
N ARG A 190 7.85 -11.38 -11.06
CA ARG A 190 7.84 -10.09 -11.76
C ARG A 190 7.36 -10.21 -13.21
N ASP A 191 7.63 -11.35 -13.83
CA ASP A 191 7.25 -11.69 -15.20
C ASP A 191 6.92 -13.18 -15.32
N THR A 192 6.53 -13.61 -16.50
CA THR A 192 6.12 -15.00 -16.76
C THR A 192 7.26 -15.93 -17.18
N SER A 193 8.50 -15.47 -17.25
CA SER A 193 9.64 -16.27 -17.77
C SER A 193 9.86 -17.54 -16.97
N PHE A 194 9.63 -17.50 -15.67
CA PHE A 194 9.70 -18.68 -14.82
C PHE A 194 8.59 -19.70 -15.12
N LEU A 195 7.39 -19.23 -15.45
CA LEU A 195 6.27 -20.11 -15.85
C LEU A 195 6.57 -20.79 -17.19
N ASP A 196 7.18 -20.08 -18.13
CA ASP A 196 7.58 -20.63 -19.43
C ASP A 196 8.62 -21.75 -19.23
N GLU A 197 9.62 -21.52 -18.38
CA GLU A 197 10.64 -22.52 -18.03
C GLU A 197 10.04 -23.75 -17.36
N LEU A 198 9.09 -23.55 -16.42
CA LEU A 198 8.40 -24.67 -15.78
C LEU A 198 7.51 -25.45 -16.77
N ASN A 199 6.87 -24.75 -17.69
CA ASN A 199 6.06 -25.38 -18.73
C ASN A 199 6.89 -26.30 -19.63
N GLU A 200 8.10 -25.89 -20.00
CA GLU A 200 9.06 -26.74 -20.71
C GLU A 200 9.53 -27.92 -19.86
N LEU A 201 9.88 -27.68 -18.59
CA LEU A 201 10.37 -28.70 -17.66
C LEU A 201 9.35 -29.81 -17.42
N THR A 202 8.08 -29.46 -17.33
CA THR A 202 6.96 -30.38 -17.04
C THR A 202 6.30 -30.94 -18.29
N ALA A 203 6.79 -30.59 -19.48
CA ALA A 203 6.13 -30.89 -20.75
C ALA A 203 4.64 -30.50 -20.75
N SER A 204 4.35 -29.29 -20.25
CA SER A 204 3.00 -28.72 -20.09
C SER A 204 2.10 -29.45 -19.07
N ASN A 205 2.68 -30.26 -18.19
CA ASN A 205 1.95 -30.90 -17.08
C ASN A 205 2.06 -30.06 -15.81
N MET A 206 1.67 -28.80 -15.88
CA MET A 206 1.53 -27.93 -14.74
C MET A 206 0.30 -27.03 -14.89
N HIS A 207 -0.19 -26.53 -13.78
CA HIS A 207 -1.25 -25.53 -13.74
C HIS A 207 -0.76 -24.32 -12.94
N TYR A 208 -1.27 -23.15 -13.27
CA TYR A 208 -1.03 -21.97 -12.45
C TYR A 208 -2.23 -21.03 -12.51
N GLU A 209 -2.39 -20.26 -11.44
CA GLU A 209 -3.37 -19.17 -11.34
C GLU A 209 -2.73 -17.97 -10.64
N VAL A 210 -3.26 -16.78 -10.90
CA VAL A 210 -2.89 -15.57 -10.18
C VAL A 210 -3.76 -15.48 -8.94
N VAL A 211 -3.14 -15.53 -7.76
CA VAL A 211 -3.84 -15.44 -6.47
C VAL A 211 -4.14 -13.98 -6.13
N LYS A 212 -3.14 -13.11 -6.31
CA LYS A 212 -3.25 -11.67 -6.06
C LYS A 212 -2.11 -10.88 -6.71
N GLU A 213 -2.25 -9.58 -6.73
CA GLU A 213 -1.18 -8.63 -7.08
C GLU A 213 -0.80 -7.84 -5.84
N ASP A 214 0.50 -7.63 -5.61
CA ASP A 214 1.03 -6.88 -4.47
C ASP A 214 2.19 -5.97 -4.89
N TYR A 215 2.41 -4.93 -4.12
CA TYR A 215 3.60 -4.09 -4.20
C TYR A 215 4.63 -4.54 -3.16
N ILE A 216 5.80 -5.02 -3.60
CA ILE A 216 6.90 -5.50 -2.74
C ILE A 216 8.19 -4.72 -2.97
#